data_295ce72175d44c09aa72e935ce29357b
#
_entry.id   295ce72175d44c09aa72e935ce29357b
#
_cell.length_a   1.000
_cell.length_b   1.000
_cell.length_c   1.000
_cell.angle_alpha   90.00
_cell.angle_beta   90.00
_cell.angle_gamma   90.00
#
_symmetry.space_group_name_H-M   'P 1'
#
loop_
_entity.id
_entity.type
_entity.pdbx_description
1 polymer ?
#
loop_
_entity_poly.entity_id
_entity_poly.type
_entity_poly.pdbx_seq_one_letter_code
_entity_poly.pdbx_strand_id
1 'polypeptide(L)'
;MSSRVAWQGVIAEYRDLLPVTDDAPVISLGEGATPLIPAPVLSKLTGCRVYLKVEGANPTGSFKDRGMTVAVSMAAAHGAQAVICASTLR
;
A
#
# COMPACT_ATOMS: atom_id res chain seq x y z
N MET A 1 5.83 -22.31 17.55
CA MET A 1 6.35 -21.14 16.91
C MET A 1 5.51 -20.72 15.72
N SER A 2 5.12 -19.54 15.69
CA SER A 2 4.33 -19.07 14.56
C SER A 2 5.22 -18.88 13.33
N SER A 3 4.77 -19.37 12.21
CA SER A 3 5.43 -19.03 10.98
C SER A 3 4.91 -17.66 10.52
N ARG A 4 5.81 -16.78 10.25
CA ARG A 4 5.47 -15.49 9.70
C ARG A 4 5.67 -15.50 8.21
N VAL A 5 4.62 -15.15 7.52
CA VAL A 5 4.73 -14.92 6.09
C VAL A 5 5.24 -13.49 5.91
N ALA A 6 6.24 -13.33 5.07
CA ALA A 6 6.74 -11.99 4.74
C ALA A 6 5.62 -11.16 4.09
N TRP A 7 5.64 -9.87 4.32
CA TRP A 7 4.68 -8.96 3.70
C TRP A 7 4.84 -9.01 2.18
N GLN A 8 3.74 -9.22 1.48
CA GLN A 8 3.75 -9.40 0.03
C GLN A 8 2.96 -8.33 -0.71
N GLY A 9 2.56 -7.27 -0.02
CA GLY A 9 1.86 -6.17 -0.66
C GLY A 9 0.38 -6.13 -0.32
N VAL A 10 -0.27 -5.08 -0.80
CA VAL A 10 -1.65 -4.77 -0.45
C VAL A 10 -2.63 -5.83 -0.98
N ILE A 11 -2.46 -6.26 -2.23
CA ILE A 11 -3.39 -7.22 -2.81
C ILE A 11 -3.31 -8.56 -2.08
N ALA A 12 -2.10 -9.03 -1.81
CA ALA A 12 -1.94 -10.31 -1.11
C ALA A 12 -2.60 -10.28 0.27
N GLU A 13 -2.49 -9.16 0.96
CA GLU A 13 -3.03 -9.03 2.31
C GLU A 13 -4.55 -8.82 2.33
N TYR A 14 -5.07 -8.02 1.40
CA TYR A 14 -6.46 -7.54 1.46
C TYR A 14 -7.30 -7.98 0.26
N ARG A 15 -6.90 -9.03 -0.43
CA ARG A 15 -7.57 -9.46 -1.67
C ARG A 15 -9.08 -9.59 -1.51
N ASP A 16 -9.52 -10.12 -0.38
CA ASP A 16 -10.95 -10.33 -0.13
C ASP A 16 -11.74 -9.03 -0.01
N LEU A 17 -11.05 -7.92 0.25
CA LEU A 17 -11.66 -6.61 0.40
C LEU A 17 -11.51 -5.74 -0.84
N LEU A 18 -10.82 -6.25 -1.87
CA LEU A 18 -10.50 -5.47 -3.06
C LEU A 18 -11.26 -6.00 -4.26
N PRO A 19 -11.55 -5.14 -5.26
CA PRO A 19 -12.26 -5.56 -6.47
C PRO A 19 -11.33 -6.28 -7.46
N VAL A 20 -10.42 -7.07 -6.96
CA VAL A 20 -9.45 -7.82 -7.78
C VAL A 20 -9.96 -9.23 -7.94
N THR A 21 -10.11 -9.67 -9.18
CA THR A 21 -10.60 -11.02 -9.48
C THR A 21 -9.53 -12.06 -9.17
N ASP A 22 -9.97 -13.31 -8.95
CA ASP A 22 -9.05 -14.38 -8.57
C ASP A 22 -8.03 -14.70 -9.65
N ASP A 23 -8.36 -14.45 -10.90
CA ASP A 23 -7.50 -14.71 -12.05
C ASP A 23 -6.62 -13.52 -12.42
N ALA A 24 -6.78 -12.39 -11.74
CA ALA A 24 -5.96 -11.23 -12.03
C ALA A 24 -4.50 -11.45 -11.62
N PRO A 25 -3.55 -11.00 -12.43
CA PRO A 25 -2.16 -11.03 -11.99
C PRO A 25 -1.98 -10.10 -10.80
N VAL A 26 -1.16 -10.53 -9.85
CA VAL A 26 -0.85 -9.70 -8.69
C VAL A 26 0.45 -8.97 -8.95
N ILE A 27 0.33 -7.69 -9.22
CA ILE A 27 1.49 -6.83 -9.43
C ILE A 27 1.74 -6.09 -8.14
N SER A 28 2.95 -6.21 -7.61
CA SER A 28 3.30 -5.65 -6.32
C SER A 28 4.74 -5.15 -6.33
N LEU A 29 4.96 -4.10 -5.54
CA LEU A 29 6.29 -3.58 -5.25
C LEU A 29 6.70 -3.90 -3.81
N GLY A 30 5.88 -4.67 -3.09
CA GLY A 30 6.03 -4.84 -1.65
C GLY A 30 5.50 -3.66 -0.86
N GLU A 31 4.60 -2.89 -1.46
CA GLU A 31 4.01 -1.69 -0.88
C GLU A 31 3.17 -2.01 0.36
N GLY A 32 3.01 -1.03 1.21
CA GLY A 32 2.25 -1.18 2.44
C GLY A 32 3.13 -1.58 3.60
N ALA A 33 2.51 -2.03 4.68
CA ALA A 33 3.19 -2.37 5.94
C ALA A 33 4.14 -1.28 6.42
N THR A 34 3.79 -0.04 6.14
CA THR A 34 4.60 1.11 6.52
C THR A 34 4.66 1.26 8.02
N PRO A 35 5.75 1.83 8.56
CA PRO A 35 5.88 1.97 10.00
C PRO A 35 4.73 2.76 10.62
N LEU A 36 4.33 2.34 11.82
CA LEU A 36 3.40 3.06 12.66
C LEU A 36 4.15 3.43 13.92
N ILE A 37 4.45 4.71 14.11
CA ILE A 37 5.28 5.16 15.21
C ILE A 37 4.51 6.10 16.13
N PRO A 38 4.74 6.01 17.45
CA PRO A 38 4.11 6.96 18.36
C PRO A 38 4.69 8.36 18.19
N ALA A 39 3.83 9.36 18.37
CA ALA A 39 4.21 10.77 18.28
C ALA A 39 4.01 11.44 19.63
N PRO A 40 4.98 11.34 20.54
CA PRO A 40 4.77 11.82 21.91
C PRO A 40 4.55 13.32 22.01
N VAL A 41 5.21 14.13 21.19
CA VAL A 41 5.00 15.57 21.22
C VAL A 41 3.59 15.95 20.80
N LEU A 42 3.13 15.39 19.66
CA LEU A 42 1.76 15.65 19.20
C LEU A 42 0.72 15.09 20.16
N SER A 43 1.01 13.95 20.77
CA SER A 43 0.10 13.37 21.76
C SER A 43 -0.07 14.31 22.94
N LYS A 44 1.02 14.90 23.41
CA LYS A 44 0.96 15.84 24.53
C LYS A 44 0.23 17.12 24.14
N LEU A 45 0.49 17.65 22.96
CA LEU A 45 -0.14 18.90 22.50
C LEU A 45 -1.64 18.75 22.31
N THR A 46 -2.10 17.59 21.87
CA THR A 46 -3.53 17.38 21.54
C THR A 46 -4.32 16.74 22.64
N GLY A 47 -3.66 16.16 23.65
CA GLY A 47 -4.33 15.36 24.66
C GLY A 47 -4.82 14.02 24.13
N CYS A 48 -4.41 13.63 22.94
CA CYS A 48 -4.79 12.38 22.31
C CYS A 48 -3.58 11.47 22.19
N ARG A 49 -3.84 10.18 21.97
CA ARG A 49 -2.78 9.23 21.67
C ARG A 49 -2.55 9.25 20.16
N VAL A 50 -1.47 9.89 19.73
CA VAL A 50 -1.20 10.11 18.31
C VAL A 50 -0.10 9.18 17.81
N TYR A 51 -0.34 8.59 16.66
CA TYR A 51 0.63 7.76 15.94
C TYR A 51 0.79 8.28 14.52
N LEU A 52 1.95 8.09 13.96
CA LEU A 52 2.25 8.49 12.58
C LEU A 52 2.40 7.25 11.72
N LYS A 53 1.63 7.20 10.65
CA LYS A 53 1.75 6.17 9.63
C LYS A 53 2.68 6.71 8.55
N VAL A 54 3.88 6.14 8.43
CA VAL A 54 4.94 6.73 7.62
C VAL A 54 4.85 6.22 6.18
N GLU A 55 3.97 6.84 5.39
CA GLU A 55 3.73 6.40 4.01
C GLU A 55 4.89 6.69 3.07
N GLY A 56 5.79 7.60 3.43
CA GLY A 56 7.02 7.82 2.66
C GLY A 56 7.95 6.61 2.63
N ALA A 57 7.71 5.60 3.47
CA ALA A 57 8.49 4.37 3.47
C ALA A 57 8.02 3.36 2.41
N ASN A 58 6.98 3.65 1.65
CA ASN A 58 6.61 2.83 0.51
C ASN A 58 7.73 2.83 -0.55
N PRO A 59 7.80 1.80 -1.41
CA PRO A 59 8.90 1.64 -2.36
C PRO A 59 9.22 2.86 -3.22
N THR A 60 8.19 3.59 -3.70
CA THR A 60 8.44 4.82 -4.47
C THR A 60 8.40 6.08 -3.61
N GLY A 61 8.27 5.92 -2.28
CA GLY A 61 8.22 7.04 -1.36
C GLY A 61 6.87 7.72 -1.28
N SER A 62 5.80 7.06 -1.71
CA SER A 62 4.47 7.67 -1.76
C SER A 62 3.39 6.68 -1.35
N PHE A 63 2.35 7.19 -0.69
CA PHE A 63 1.16 6.42 -0.38
C PHE A 63 0.46 5.91 -1.64
N LYS A 64 0.71 6.53 -2.80
CA LYS A 64 0.08 6.14 -4.05
C LYS A 64 0.42 4.72 -4.48
N ASP A 65 1.52 4.17 -3.99
CA ASP A 65 1.90 2.79 -4.29
C ASP A 65 0.79 1.81 -3.96
N ARG A 66 0.05 2.06 -2.87
CA ARG A 66 -1.03 1.17 -2.45
C ARG A 66 -2.13 1.06 -3.50
N GLY A 67 -2.60 2.20 -3.99
CA GLY A 67 -3.65 2.20 -5.01
C GLY A 67 -3.15 1.83 -6.39
N MET A 68 -1.91 2.22 -6.72
CA MET A 68 -1.37 1.98 -8.05
C MET A 68 -1.12 0.51 -8.34
N THR A 69 -0.66 -0.26 -7.37
CA THR A 69 -0.47 -1.70 -7.58
C THR A 69 -1.81 -2.39 -7.86
N VAL A 70 -2.86 -1.99 -7.18
CA VAL A 70 -4.21 -2.50 -7.44
C VAL A 70 -4.68 -2.07 -8.83
N ALA A 71 -4.51 -0.80 -9.18
CA ALA A 71 -4.96 -0.28 -10.47
C ALA A 71 -4.23 -0.95 -11.64
N VAL A 72 -2.92 -1.12 -11.54
CA VAL A 72 -2.13 -1.78 -12.59
C VAL A 72 -2.48 -3.26 -12.70
N SER A 73 -2.70 -3.92 -11.57
CA SER A 73 -3.12 -5.33 -11.57
C SER A 73 -4.47 -5.49 -12.27
N MET A 74 -5.42 -4.61 -12.00
CA MET A 74 -6.73 -4.65 -12.64
C MET A 74 -6.64 -4.30 -14.12
N ALA A 75 -5.81 -3.34 -14.50
CA ALA A 75 -5.60 -3.00 -15.91
C ALA A 75 -5.03 -4.21 -16.67
N ALA A 76 -4.06 -4.89 -16.07
CA ALA A 76 -3.50 -6.10 -16.67
C ALA A 76 -4.54 -7.20 -16.80
N ALA A 77 -5.40 -7.36 -15.81
CA ALA A 77 -6.48 -8.33 -15.84
C ALA A 77 -7.46 -8.06 -16.99
N HIS A 78 -7.65 -6.80 -17.35
CA HIS A 78 -8.54 -6.40 -18.46
C HIS A 78 -7.82 -6.35 -19.81
N GLY A 79 -6.58 -6.83 -19.88
CA GLY A 79 -5.86 -6.94 -21.14
C GLY A 79 -5.17 -5.66 -21.60
N ALA A 80 -4.98 -4.68 -20.73
CA ALA A 80 -4.28 -3.47 -21.09
C ALA A 80 -2.81 -3.79 -21.46
N GLN A 81 -2.36 -3.24 -22.58
CA GLN A 81 -0.98 -3.45 -23.03
C GLN A 81 -0.04 -2.37 -22.51
N ALA A 82 -0.59 -1.24 -22.09
CA ALA A 82 0.18 -0.14 -21.53
C ALA A 82 -0.72 0.67 -20.61
N VAL A 83 -0.10 1.35 -19.67
CA VAL A 83 -0.81 2.26 -18.76
C VAL A 83 -0.06 3.56 -18.70
N ILE A 84 -0.79 4.63 -18.40
CA ILE A 84 -0.19 5.94 -18.18
C ILE A 84 -0.80 6.51 -16.92
N CYS A 85 0.00 7.22 -16.16
CA CYS A 85 -0.40 7.75 -14.88
C CYS A 85 0.19 9.15 -14.70
N ALA A 86 -0.65 10.09 -14.26
CA ALA A 86 -0.16 11.39 -13.83
C ALA A 86 0.37 11.27 -12.42
N SER A 87 1.50 11.90 -12.16
CA SER A 87 2.12 11.87 -10.84
C SER A 87 2.47 13.29 -10.40
N THR A 88 2.31 13.55 -9.12
CA THR A 88 2.71 14.83 -8.55
C THR A 88 4.09 14.69 -7.91
N LEU A 89 4.85 15.77 -7.96
CA LEU A 89 6.09 15.87 -7.21
C LEU A 89 5.79 16.02 -5.72
N ARG A 90 6.65 15.44 -4.91
CA ARG A 90 6.55 15.56 -3.46
C ARG A 90 7.42 16.69 -2.94
#